data_a63e2eccf0c84baf586d2bf13c850849
#
_entry.id   a63e2eccf0c84baf586d2bf13c850849
#
_cell.length_a   1.000
_cell.length_b   1.000
_cell.length_c   1.000
_cell.angle_alpha   90.00
_cell.angle_beta   90.00
_cell.angle_gamma   90.00
#
_symmetry.space_group_name_H-M   'P 1'
#
loop_
_entity.id
_entity.type
_entity.pdbx_description
1 polymer ?
#
loop_
_entity_poly.entity_id
_entity_poly.type
_entity_poly.pdbx_seq_one_letter_code
_entity_poly.pdbx_strand_id
1 'polypeptide(L)' 'MAVKVDKNIPIPVKFPFAGMQVGDSFALPPDVKRPALSVAAMRYGRKHGMRFSVRQMPDKTFRCWRIE' A
#
# COMPACT_ATOMS: atom_id res chain seq x y z
N MET A 1 -34.17 -4.43 6.95
CA MET A 1 -33.67 -3.12 6.52
C MET A 1 -32.35 -3.31 5.77
N ALA A 2 -32.22 -2.69 4.64
CA ALA A 2 -31.00 -2.81 3.87
C ALA A 2 -29.86 -2.05 4.54
N VAL A 3 -28.68 -2.62 4.50
CA VAL A 3 -27.49 -1.93 4.96
C VAL A 3 -27.18 -0.81 3.96
N LYS A 4 -26.99 0.38 4.49
CA LYS A 4 -26.64 1.53 3.66
C LYS A 4 -25.22 1.37 3.16
N VAL A 5 -25.05 1.49 1.86
CA VAL A 5 -23.73 1.50 1.25
C VAL A 5 -23.21 2.94 1.22
N ASP A 6 -22.13 3.19 1.92
CA ASP A 6 -21.49 4.49 1.92
C ASP A 6 -20.48 4.54 0.79
N LYS A 7 -20.62 5.55 -0.06
CA LYS A 7 -19.72 5.76 -1.18
C LYS A 7 -18.73 6.85 -0.86
N ASN A 8 -17.53 6.72 -1.42
CA ASN A 8 -16.48 7.74 -1.30
C ASN A 8 -15.96 7.92 0.14
N ILE A 9 -16.17 6.93 0.99
CA ILE A 9 -15.53 6.93 2.30
C ILE A 9 -14.08 6.52 2.10
N PRO A 10 -13.11 7.35 2.52
CA PRO A 10 -11.72 6.98 2.38
C PRO A 10 -11.39 5.72 3.19
N ILE A 11 -10.58 4.86 2.61
CA ILE A 11 -10.02 3.74 3.35
C ILE A 11 -9.19 4.33 4.49
N PRO A 12 -9.42 3.89 5.74
CA PRO A 12 -8.74 4.50 6.89
C PRO A 12 -7.21 4.32 6.88
N VAL A 13 -6.72 3.34 6.16
CA VAL A 13 -5.28 3.13 6.02
C VAL A 13 -4.80 3.83 4.76
N LYS A 14 -3.92 4.79 4.94
CA LYS A 14 -3.26 5.47 3.83
C LYS A 14 -1.82 5.01 3.74
N PHE A 15 -1.43 4.56 2.56
CA PHE A 15 -0.04 4.21 2.32
C PHE A 15 0.77 5.47 2.02
N PRO A 16 1.98 5.61 2.59
CA PRO A 16 2.76 6.85 2.47
C PRO A 16 3.56 6.92 1.16
N PHE A 17 2.97 6.57 0.04
CA PHE A 17 3.69 6.54 -1.24
C PHE A 17 4.21 7.91 -1.65
N ALA A 18 3.42 8.95 -1.43
CA ALA A 18 3.78 10.30 -1.87
C ALA A 18 5.01 10.85 -1.17
N GLY A 19 5.22 10.46 0.09
CA GLY A 19 6.37 10.92 0.86
C GLY A 19 7.61 10.05 0.75
N MET A 20 7.55 8.98 -0.05
CA MET A 20 8.67 8.04 -0.15
C MET A 20 9.68 8.48 -1.19
N GLN A 21 10.94 8.43 -0.82
CA GLN A 21 12.06 8.54 -1.75
C GLN A 21 12.56 7.16 -2.12
N VAL A 22 13.34 7.08 -3.19
CA VAL A 22 13.94 5.81 -3.61
C VAL A 22 14.78 5.25 -2.46
N GLY A 23 14.53 3.99 -2.14
CA GLY A 23 15.17 3.32 -1.01
C GLY A 23 14.36 3.34 0.29
N ASP A 24 13.34 4.19 0.38
CA ASP A 24 12.48 4.21 1.56
C ASP A 24 11.56 3.00 1.58
N SER A 25 11.11 2.64 2.77
CA SER A 25 10.21 1.51 2.96
C SER A 25 9.26 1.75 4.12
N PHE A 26 8.15 1.01 4.13
CA PHE A 26 7.24 0.98 5.28
C PHE A 26 6.73 -0.44 5.49
N ALA A 27 6.40 -0.74 6.75
CA ALA A 27 5.82 -2.03 7.10
C ALA A 27 4.32 -2.03 6.82
N LEU A 28 3.82 -3.15 6.29
CA LEU A 28 2.39 -3.32 6.07
C LEU A 28 1.68 -3.44 7.42
N PRO A 29 0.64 -2.63 7.68
CA PRO A 29 -0.15 -2.79 8.90
C PRO A 29 -0.78 -4.18 8.98
N PRO A 30 -0.94 -4.76 10.19
CA PRO A 30 -1.43 -6.13 10.33
C PRO A 30 -2.86 -6.32 9.87
N ASP A 31 -3.66 -5.26 9.82
CA ASP A 31 -5.05 -5.31 9.36
C ASP A 31 -5.20 -5.13 7.86
N VAL A 32 -4.11 -4.92 7.14
CA VAL A 32 -4.11 -4.77 5.68
C VAL A 32 -3.52 -6.00 5.04
N LYS A 33 -4.21 -6.55 4.04
CA LYS A 33 -3.75 -7.74 3.35
C LYS A 33 -2.76 -7.36 2.24
N ARG A 34 -1.78 -8.24 2.03
CA ARG A 34 -0.76 -8.05 0.99
C ARG A 34 -1.33 -7.74 -0.40
N PRO A 35 -2.37 -8.44 -0.89
CA PRO A 35 -2.90 -8.13 -2.22
C PRO A 35 -3.40 -6.69 -2.35
N ALA A 36 -4.00 -6.14 -1.28
CA ALA A 36 -4.45 -4.76 -1.30
C ALA A 36 -3.27 -3.79 -1.42
N LEU A 37 -2.18 -4.04 -0.70
CA LEU A 37 -0.97 -3.24 -0.80
C LEU A 37 -0.36 -3.33 -2.20
N SER A 38 -0.25 -4.53 -2.76
CA SER A 38 0.34 -4.73 -4.08
C SER A 38 -0.42 -3.96 -5.16
N VAL A 39 -1.75 -4.03 -5.14
CA VAL A 39 -2.59 -3.31 -6.11
C VAL A 39 -2.45 -1.81 -5.93
N ALA A 40 -2.48 -1.32 -4.69
CA ALA A 40 -2.35 0.09 -4.41
C ALA A 40 -1.00 0.64 -4.87
N ALA A 41 0.08 -0.08 -4.58
CA ALA A 41 1.42 0.30 -4.99
C ALA A 41 1.56 0.34 -6.51
N MET A 42 1.01 -0.65 -7.19
CA MET A 42 1.07 -0.71 -8.65
C MET A 42 0.32 0.47 -9.28
N ARG A 43 -0.88 0.76 -8.79
CA ARG A 43 -1.69 1.86 -9.32
C ARG A 43 -1.02 3.21 -9.07
N TYR A 44 -0.52 3.42 -7.87
CA TYR A 44 0.17 4.66 -7.54
C TYR A 44 1.43 4.83 -8.38
N GLY A 45 2.21 3.76 -8.53
CA GLY A 45 3.41 3.78 -9.33
C GLY A 45 3.15 4.13 -10.79
N ARG A 46 2.13 3.54 -11.39
CA ARG A 46 1.73 3.87 -12.76
C ARG A 46 1.38 5.33 -12.93
N LYS A 47 0.63 5.86 -11.97
CA LYS A 47 0.15 7.25 -12.04
C LYS A 47 1.26 8.25 -11.89
N HIS A 48 2.29 7.94 -11.09
CA HIS A 48 3.33 8.87 -10.71
C HIS A 48 4.73 8.52 -11.24
N GLY A 49 4.85 7.49 -12.06
CA GLY A 49 6.14 7.08 -12.60
C GLY A 49 7.08 6.50 -11.57
N MET A 50 6.54 5.82 -10.57
CA MET A 50 7.31 5.18 -9.50
C MET A 50 7.19 3.68 -9.59
N ARG A 51 8.13 2.99 -8.97
CA ARG A 51 8.06 1.53 -8.80
C ARG A 51 8.25 1.14 -7.36
N PHE A 52 7.48 0.15 -6.94
CA PHE A 52 7.50 -0.37 -5.58
C PHE A 52 7.72 -1.88 -5.61
N SER A 53 8.36 -2.38 -4.57
CA SER A 53 8.58 -3.81 -4.36
C SER A 53 8.02 -4.19 -3.00
N VAL A 54 7.16 -5.21 -2.95
CA VAL A 54 6.59 -5.74 -1.71
C VAL A 54 7.24 -7.08 -1.43
N ARG A 55 7.84 -7.22 -0.26
CA ARG A 55 8.53 -8.44 0.12
C ARG A 55 8.15 -8.89 1.51
N GLN A 56 8.19 -10.20 1.73
CA GLN A 56 7.98 -10.77 3.05
C GLN A 56 9.29 -10.73 3.84
N MET A 57 9.17 -10.27 5.08
CA MET A 57 10.29 -10.23 6.01
C MET A 57 10.43 -11.56 6.77
N PRO A 58 11.58 -11.82 7.41
CA PRO A 58 11.78 -13.05 8.18
C PRO A 58 10.77 -13.29 9.29
N ASP A 59 10.19 -12.21 9.85
CA ASP A 59 9.17 -12.31 10.91
C ASP A 59 7.76 -12.52 10.35
N LYS A 60 7.65 -12.83 9.05
CA LYS A 60 6.38 -13.06 8.31
C LYS A 60 5.55 -11.81 8.08
N THR A 61 6.06 -10.64 8.39
CA THR A 61 5.44 -9.39 7.98
C THR A 61 5.81 -9.03 6.55
N PHE A 62 5.05 -8.10 5.96
CA PHE A 62 5.35 -7.60 4.61
C PHE A 62 5.82 -6.16 4.69
N ARG A 63 6.71 -5.82 3.77
CA ARG A 63 7.26 -4.47 3.70
C ARG A 63 7.32 -4.02 2.26
N CYS A 64 7.03 -2.74 2.04
CA CYS A 64 7.01 -2.14 0.71
C CYS A 64 8.16 -1.15 0.58
N TRP A 65 8.97 -1.32 -0.47
CA TRP A 65 10.07 -0.40 -0.81
C TRP A 65 9.75 0.35 -2.08
N ARG A 66 10.17 1.61 -2.13
CA ARG A 66 10.22 2.33 -3.38
C ARG A 66 11.57 2.06 -4.05
N ILE A 67 11.56 1.50 -5.25
CA ILE A 67 12.77 1.10 -5.96
C ILE A 67 13.11 2.00 -7.15
N GLU A 68 12.13 2.76 -7.64
CA GLU A 68 12.38 3.76 -8.69
C GLU A 68 11.54 5.00 -8.47
#